data_a46d77d36c546296092a25aae10da2f0
#
_entry.id   a46d77d36c546296092a25aae10da2f0
#
_cell.length_a   1.000
_cell.length_b   1.000
_cell.length_c   1.000
_cell.angle_alpha   90.00
_cell.angle_beta   90.00
_cell.angle_gamma   90.00
#
_symmetry.space_group_name_H-M   'P 1'
#
loop_
_entity.id
_entity.type
_entity.pdbx_description
1 polymer ?
#
loop_
_entity_poly.entity_id
_entity_poly.type
_entity_poly.pdbx_seq_one_letter_code
_entity_poly.pdbx_strand_id
1 'polypeptide(L)'
;MIQIGDALPACTLMEYVEVPGDGCSIGPNPVALPAALQGKTIALFAVPGAFTPTCSETHLPGFVAQADAFKAAGVDEIWCVAVNDAFVMGAWGRQQQVAGKVRMLADGDAAFAKATGLTLDLHGKGMGLRSNRYSMLVRDGKVVTLNVEAPGQFAVSDADTLLAQAKA
;
A
#
# COMPACT_ATOMS: atom_id res chain seq x y z
N MET A 1 2.85 13.96 -10.91
CA MET A 1 3.24 12.66 -10.32
C MET A 1 4.21 12.90 -9.19
N ILE A 2 3.99 12.28 -8.04
CA ILE A 2 4.86 12.37 -6.86
C ILE A 2 6.27 11.88 -7.21
N GLN A 3 7.27 12.47 -6.56
CA GLN A 3 8.70 12.20 -6.81
C GLN A 3 9.44 11.94 -5.49
N ILE A 4 10.64 11.39 -5.59
CA ILE A 4 11.54 11.23 -4.44
C ILE A 4 11.81 12.62 -3.83
N GLY A 5 11.70 12.71 -2.51
CA GLY A 5 11.83 13.94 -1.73
C GLY A 5 10.51 14.65 -1.43
N ASP A 6 9.44 14.31 -2.17
CA ASP A 6 8.13 14.91 -1.91
C ASP A 6 7.51 14.33 -0.63
N ALA A 7 6.71 15.15 0.04
CA ALA A 7 5.84 14.68 1.12
C ALA A 7 4.63 13.95 0.53
N LEU A 8 4.17 12.89 1.20
CA LEU A 8 2.90 12.27 0.84
C LEU A 8 1.75 13.25 1.05
N PRO A 9 0.74 13.24 0.17
CA PRO A 9 -0.38 14.18 0.26
C PRO A 9 -1.21 13.94 1.52
N ALA A 10 -1.78 15.01 2.05
CA ALA A 10 -2.78 14.91 3.12
C ALA A 10 -4.04 14.26 2.55
N CYS A 11 -4.38 13.11 3.05
CA CYS A 11 -5.61 12.40 2.72
C CYS A 11 -5.94 11.36 3.79
N THR A 12 -7.11 10.76 3.70
CA THR A 12 -7.55 9.70 4.60
C THR A 12 -7.74 8.42 3.82
N LEU A 13 -7.02 7.38 4.24
CA LEU A 13 -7.24 6.00 3.80
C LEU A 13 -8.14 5.30 4.83
N MET A 14 -8.72 4.17 4.46
CA MET A 14 -9.55 3.39 5.38
C MET A 14 -8.93 2.02 5.62
N GLU A 15 -9.04 1.53 6.85
CA GLU A 15 -8.58 0.20 7.23
C GLU A 15 -9.69 -0.55 7.93
N TYR A 16 -9.93 -1.80 7.52
CA TYR A 16 -10.89 -2.66 8.22
C TYR A 16 -10.21 -3.27 9.44
N VAL A 17 -10.72 -2.96 10.63
CA VAL A 17 -10.21 -3.45 11.91
C VAL A 17 -11.11 -4.60 12.38
N GLU A 18 -10.51 -5.75 12.67
CA GLU A 18 -11.23 -6.96 13.08
C GLU A 18 -11.27 -7.14 14.58
N VAL A 19 -10.26 -6.62 15.29
CA VAL A 19 -10.16 -6.75 16.74
C VAL A 19 -10.16 -5.35 17.34
N PRO A 20 -11.11 -5.02 18.25
CA PRO A 20 -11.15 -3.70 18.86
C PRO A 20 -9.91 -3.46 19.75
N GLY A 21 -9.38 -2.24 19.72
CA GLY A 21 -8.22 -1.84 20.53
C GLY A 21 -7.74 -0.46 20.14
N ASP A 22 -6.94 0.19 20.99
CA ASP A 22 -6.29 1.49 20.75
C ASP A 22 -7.22 2.59 20.18
N GLY A 23 -8.48 2.63 20.65
CA GLY A 23 -9.47 3.60 20.18
C GLY A 23 -10.15 3.24 18.86
N CYS A 24 -9.82 2.10 18.25
CA CYS A 24 -10.46 1.60 17.05
C CYS A 24 -11.65 0.71 17.35
N SER A 25 -12.70 0.81 16.56
CA SER A 25 -13.87 -0.09 16.58
C SER A 25 -13.72 -1.15 15.49
N ILE A 26 -14.45 -2.25 15.62
CA ILE A 26 -14.57 -3.24 14.53
C ILE A 26 -15.21 -2.55 13.32
N GLY A 27 -14.63 -2.78 12.15
CA GLY A 27 -15.09 -2.21 10.91
C GLY A 27 -14.10 -1.21 10.29
N PRO A 28 -14.53 -0.40 9.31
CA PRO A 28 -13.69 0.61 8.67
C PRO A 28 -13.30 1.71 9.67
N ASN A 29 -12.00 1.99 9.76
CA ASN A 29 -11.45 3.07 10.57
C ASN A 29 -10.59 3.97 9.69
N PRO A 30 -10.60 5.30 9.93
CA PRO A 30 -9.79 6.23 9.16
C PRO A 30 -8.30 6.13 9.56
N VAL A 31 -7.44 6.23 8.55
CA VAL A 31 -5.99 6.37 8.69
C VAL A 31 -5.62 7.69 8.04
N ALA A 32 -5.44 8.71 8.87
CA ALA A 32 -5.19 10.07 8.40
C ALA A 32 -3.71 10.29 8.08
N LEU A 33 -3.42 10.82 6.89
CA LEU A 33 -2.09 11.25 6.49
C LEU A 33 -1.99 12.77 6.62
N PRO A 34 -0.87 13.33 7.08
CA PRO A 34 0.41 12.67 7.35
C PRO A 34 0.57 12.08 8.77
N ALA A 35 -0.42 12.24 9.65
CA ALA A 35 -0.28 11.85 11.08
C ALA A 35 0.18 10.39 11.27
N ALA A 36 -0.38 9.45 10.49
CA ALA A 36 -0.04 8.03 10.57
C ALA A 36 1.41 7.71 10.13
N LEU A 37 2.08 8.65 9.49
CA LEU A 37 3.44 8.49 8.95
C LEU A 37 4.52 9.08 9.84
N GLN A 38 4.15 9.90 10.84
CA GLN A 38 5.11 10.67 11.64
C GLN A 38 6.09 9.76 12.37
N GLY A 39 7.39 10.03 12.17
CA GLY A 39 8.48 9.32 12.82
C GLY A 39 8.66 7.87 12.38
N LYS A 40 7.94 7.42 11.36
CA LYS A 40 7.97 6.03 10.90
C LYS A 40 8.61 5.88 9.54
N THR A 41 9.24 4.72 9.34
CA THR A 41 9.66 4.24 8.02
C THR A 41 8.65 3.21 7.54
N ILE A 42 8.01 3.50 6.41
CA ILE A 42 6.94 2.69 5.84
C ILE A 42 7.40 2.13 4.50
N ALA A 43 7.25 0.82 4.33
CA ALA A 43 7.30 0.19 3.01
C ALA A 43 5.88 0.17 2.45
N LEU A 44 5.61 1.03 1.47
CA LEU A 44 4.29 1.14 0.85
C LEU A 44 4.34 0.56 -0.54
N PHE A 45 3.39 -0.31 -0.87
CA PHE A 45 3.17 -0.74 -2.23
C PHE A 45 1.69 -0.63 -2.60
N ALA A 46 1.43 -0.35 -3.86
CA ALA A 46 0.08 -0.21 -4.37
C ALA A 46 -0.16 -1.18 -5.52
N VAL A 47 -1.39 -1.63 -5.61
CA VAL A 47 -1.83 -2.60 -6.60
C VAL A 47 -3.09 -2.09 -7.32
N PRO A 48 -3.29 -2.46 -8.59
CA PRO A 48 -4.50 -2.07 -9.33
C PRO A 48 -5.82 -2.60 -8.76
N GLY A 49 -5.78 -3.71 -8.04
CA GLY A 49 -7.01 -4.22 -7.42
C GLY A 49 -6.81 -5.47 -6.57
N ALA A 50 -7.53 -5.50 -5.45
CA ALA A 50 -7.64 -6.68 -4.61
C ALA A 50 -8.19 -7.86 -5.43
N PHE A 51 -7.77 -9.07 -5.11
CA PHE A 51 -8.17 -10.33 -5.74
C PHE A 51 -7.77 -10.50 -7.22
N THR A 52 -7.08 -9.53 -7.83
CA THR A 52 -6.57 -9.69 -9.19
C THR A 52 -5.34 -10.60 -9.22
N PRO A 53 -5.02 -11.28 -10.36
CA PRO A 53 -4.02 -12.36 -10.38
C PRO A 53 -2.64 -11.97 -9.86
N THR A 54 -1.95 -11.02 -10.48
CA THR A 54 -0.59 -10.61 -10.07
C THR A 54 -0.56 -10.05 -8.65
N CYS A 55 -1.59 -9.32 -8.26
CA CYS A 55 -1.70 -8.75 -6.91
C CYS A 55 -1.81 -9.84 -5.85
N SER A 56 -2.57 -10.91 -6.13
CA SER A 56 -2.86 -12.00 -5.19
C SER A 56 -1.83 -13.13 -5.24
N GLU A 57 -1.22 -13.38 -6.38
CA GLU A 57 -0.33 -14.52 -6.56
C GLU A 57 1.14 -14.18 -6.34
N THR A 58 1.54 -12.93 -6.55
CA THR A 58 2.96 -12.55 -6.56
C THR A 58 3.26 -11.32 -5.72
N HIS A 59 2.56 -10.20 -5.94
CA HIS A 59 2.94 -8.91 -5.34
C HIS A 59 2.75 -8.90 -3.82
N LEU A 60 1.53 -9.08 -3.35
CA LEU A 60 1.23 -9.14 -1.91
C LEU A 60 1.94 -10.30 -1.21
N PRO A 61 1.91 -11.54 -1.73
CA PRO A 61 2.62 -12.65 -1.08
C PRO A 61 4.12 -12.41 -0.90
N GLY A 62 4.77 -11.71 -1.82
CA GLY A 62 6.18 -11.34 -1.68
C GLY A 62 6.45 -10.48 -0.45
N PHE A 63 5.60 -9.48 -0.20
CA PHE A 63 5.72 -8.63 1.00
C PHE A 63 5.38 -9.39 2.28
N VAL A 64 4.38 -10.26 2.26
CA VAL A 64 4.03 -11.11 3.42
C VAL A 64 5.21 -12.02 3.79
N ALA A 65 5.84 -12.64 2.80
CA ALA A 65 6.99 -13.54 3.03
C ALA A 65 8.21 -12.79 3.59
N GLN A 66 8.40 -11.53 3.22
CA GLN A 66 9.55 -10.71 3.62
C GLN A 66 9.29 -9.79 4.81
N ALA A 67 8.13 -9.91 5.47
CA ALA A 67 7.73 -9.00 6.54
C ALA A 67 8.79 -8.87 7.66
N ASP A 68 9.35 -10.00 8.12
CA ASP A 68 10.37 -9.99 9.17
C ASP A 68 11.67 -9.35 8.68
N ALA A 69 12.05 -9.57 7.43
CA ALA A 69 13.24 -8.97 6.84
C ALA A 69 13.10 -7.44 6.71
N PHE A 70 11.92 -6.93 6.36
CA PHE A 70 11.66 -5.50 6.37
C PHE A 70 11.78 -4.90 7.77
N LYS A 71 11.24 -5.57 8.78
CA LYS A 71 11.36 -5.15 10.17
C LYS A 71 12.83 -5.09 10.61
N ALA A 72 13.61 -6.12 10.28
CA ALA A 72 15.04 -6.16 10.56
C ALA A 72 15.83 -5.05 9.84
N ALA A 73 15.35 -4.58 8.70
CA ALA A 73 15.93 -3.46 7.94
C ALA A 73 15.51 -2.07 8.45
N GLY A 74 14.74 -1.98 9.55
CA GLY A 74 14.30 -0.72 10.13
C GLY A 74 12.98 -0.19 9.63
N VAL A 75 12.22 -1.00 8.89
CA VAL A 75 10.87 -0.64 8.44
C VAL A 75 9.88 -0.90 9.57
N ASP A 76 9.10 0.11 9.94
CA ASP A 76 8.14 0.01 11.04
C ASP A 76 6.86 -0.69 10.62
N GLU A 77 6.36 -0.40 9.43
CA GLU A 77 5.13 -0.97 8.89
C GLU A 77 5.24 -1.21 7.39
N ILE A 78 4.49 -2.20 6.91
CA ILE A 78 4.29 -2.44 5.47
C ILE A 78 2.84 -2.14 5.15
N TRP A 79 2.60 -1.29 4.15
CA TRP A 79 1.27 -0.87 3.71
C TRP A 79 0.99 -1.35 2.29
N CYS A 80 -0.15 -2.01 2.10
CA CYS A 80 -0.73 -2.29 0.79
C CYS A 80 -1.88 -1.33 0.54
N VAL A 81 -1.83 -0.57 -0.54
CA VAL A 81 -2.86 0.40 -0.91
C VAL A 81 -3.49 0.00 -2.23
N ALA A 82 -4.81 0.07 -2.31
CA ALA A 82 -5.55 -0.16 -3.55
C ALA A 82 -6.82 0.68 -3.60
N VAL A 83 -7.29 0.96 -4.82
CA VAL A 83 -8.59 1.61 -5.06
C VAL A 83 -9.68 0.54 -4.96
N ASN A 84 -9.94 0.14 -3.74
CA ASN A 84 -11.00 -0.75 -3.30
C ASN A 84 -11.52 -0.20 -1.97
N ASP A 85 -12.71 -0.63 -1.56
CA ASP A 85 -13.23 -0.24 -0.24
C ASP A 85 -12.57 -1.05 0.90
N ALA A 86 -12.78 -0.60 2.13
CA ALA A 86 -12.17 -1.22 3.31
C ALA A 86 -12.68 -2.66 3.53
N PHE A 87 -13.92 -2.96 3.19
CA PHE A 87 -14.48 -4.32 3.36
C PHE A 87 -13.77 -5.30 2.43
N VAL A 88 -13.57 -4.92 1.17
CA VAL A 88 -12.84 -5.73 0.19
C VAL A 88 -11.39 -5.91 0.61
N MET A 89 -10.71 -4.84 1.03
CA MET A 89 -9.33 -4.91 1.49
C MET A 89 -9.18 -5.79 2.74
N GLY A 90 -10.10 -5.72 3.66
CA GLY A 90 -10.13 -6.58 4.85
C GLY A 90 -10.31 -8.06 4.49
N ALA A 91 -11.25 -8.37 3.60
CA ALA A 91 -11.49 -9.74 3.13
C ALA A 91 -10.27 -10.31 2.39
N TRP A 92 -9.66 -9.51 1.52
CA TRP A 92 -8.46 -9.91 0.80
C TRP A 92 -7.28 -10.15 1.75
N GLY A 93 -7.11 -9.29 2.74
CA GLY A 93 -6.09 -9.45 3.78
C GLY A 93 -6.26 -10.75 4.58
N ARG A 94 -7.49 -11.11 4.94
CA ARG A 94 -7.77 -12.40 5.61
C ARG A 94 -7.40 -13.58 4.73
N GLN A 95 -7.79 -13.55 3.47
CA GLN A 95 -7.44 -14.61 2.52
C GLN A 95 -5.92 -14.77 2.37
N GLN A 96 -5.21 -13.66 2.34
CA GLN A 96 -3.75 -13.64 2.17
C GLN A 96 -2.97 -13.80 3.49
N GLN A 97 -3.65 -13.92 4.61
CA GLN A 97 -3.05 -14.12 5.94
C GLN A 97 -2.03 -13.02 6.31
N VAL A 98 -2.42 -11.77 6.13
CA VAL A 98 -1.54 -10.61 6.32
C VAL A 98 -1.46 -10.12 7.76
N ALA A 99 -2.25 -10.65 8.69
CA ALA A 99 -2.35 -10.15 10.06
C ALA A 99 -0.98 -10.02 10.75
N GLY A 100 -0.68 -8.83 11.26
CA GLY A 100 0.61 -8.53 11.90
C GLY A 100 1.78 -8.36 10.94
N LYS A 101 1.56 -8.45 9.62
CA LYS A 101 2.62 -8.38 8.60
C LYS A 101 2.42 -7.21 7.65
N VAL A 102 1.24 -7.06 7.07
CA VAL A 102 0.91 -6.00 6.10
C VAL A 102 -0.42 -5.36 6.50
N ARG A 103 -0.44 -4.03 6.52
CA ARG A 103 -1.67 -3.27 6.71
C ARG A 103 -2.34 -3.06 5.36
N MET A 104 -3.63 -3.39 5.29
CA MET A 104 -4.42 -3.31 4.05
C MET A 104 -5.23 -2.02 4.08
N LEU A 105 -4.77 -1.01 3.31
CA LEU A 105 -5.36 0.32 3.32
C LEU A 105 -6.17 0.57 2.06
N ALA A 106 -7.39 1.03 2.23
CA ALA A 106 -8.35 1.26 1.16
C ALA A 106 -8.35 2.73 0.72
N ASP A 107 -8.15 2.95 -0.58
CA ASP A 107 -8.30 4.25 -1.26
C ASP A 107 -9.57 4.20 -2.14
N GLY A 108 -10.73 3.95 -1.50
CA GLY A 108 -11.98 3.66 -2.21
C GLY A 108 -12.42 4.75 -3.19
N ASP A 109 -12.15 6.01 -2.87
CA ASP A 109 -12.49 7.15 -3.73
C ASP A 109 -11.37 7.53 -4.70
N ALA A 110 -10.28 6.78 -4.74
CA ALA A 110 -9.07 7.08 -5.51
C ALA A 110 -8.43 8.44 -5.16
N ALA A 111 -8.70 8.96 -3.97
CA ALA A 111 -8.20 10.27 -3.54
C ALA A 111 -6.67 10.28 -3.43
N PHE A 112 -6.09 9.24 -2.85
CA PHE A 112 -4.64 9.08 -2.73
C PHE A 112 -3.99 8.87 -4.11
N ALA A 113 -4.56 7.99 -4.93
CA ALA A 113 -4.05 7.74 -6.28
C ALA A 113 -4.05 9.02 -7.13
N LYS A 114 -5.12 9.81 -7.08
CA LYS A 114 -5.23 11.09 -7.79
C LYS A 114 -4.22 12.12 -7.25
N ALA A 115 -4.11 12.24 -5.94
CA ALA A 115 -3.22 13.23 -5.31
C ALA A 115 -1.74 12.94 -5.58
N THR A 116 -1.35 11.67 -5.66
CA THR A 116 0.01 11.26 -6.01
C THR A 116 0.26 11.27 -7.52
N GLY A 117 -0.79 11.27 -8.33
CA GLY A 117 -0.69 11.15 -9.78
C GLY A 117 -0.35 9.74 -10.28
N LEU A 118 -0.42 8.74 -9.39
CA LEU A 118 -0.12 7.33 -9.70
C LEU A 118 -1.41 6.56 -10.00
N THR A 119 -2.09 6.98 -11.04
CA THR A 119 -3.37 6.41 -11.47
C THR A 119 -3.22 5.49 -12.67
N LEU A 120 -4.13 4.54 -12.79
CA LEU A 120 -4.28 3.64 -13.92
C LEU A 120 -5.75 3.67 -14.36
N ASP A 121 -6.00 4.18 -15.54
CA ASP A 121 -7.36 4.28 -16.08
C ASP A 121 -7.76 2.98 -16.76
N LEU A 122 -8.68 2.26 -16.14
CA LEU A 122 -9.23 1.01 -16.64
C LEU A 122 -10.72 1.14 -16.99
N HIS A 123 -11.17 2.36 -17.32
CA HIS A 123 -12.50 2.56 -17.87
C HIS A 123 -12.67 1.76 -19.18
N GLY A 124 -13.83 1.20 -19.40
CA GLY A 124 -14.09 0.31 -20.50
C GLY A 124 -13.69 -1.14 -20.26
N LYS A 125 -12.95 -1.41 -19.19
CA LYS A 125 -12.59 -2.78 -18.76
C LYS A 125 -13.36 -3.23 -17.51
N GLY A 126 -14.36 -2.45 -17.10
CA GLY A 126 -15.18 -2.75 -15.93
C GLY A 126 -14.51 -2.46 -14.60
N MET A 127 -13.39 -1.74 -14.58
CA MET A 127 -12.62 -1.48 -13.36
C MET A 127 -12.51 0.02 -13.01
N GLY A 128 -12.80 0.91 -13.95
CA GLY A 128 -12.74 2.35 -13.72
C GLY A 128 -11.33 2.87 -13.44
N LEU A 129 -11.24 3.92 -12.63
CA LEU A 129 -9.95 4.49 -12.23
C LEU A 129 -9.34 3.68 -11.09
N ARG A 130 -8.12 3.23 -11.28
CA ARG A 130 -7.37 2.45 -10.29
C ARG A 130 -6.02 3.09 -9.98
N SER A 131 -5.30 2.50 -9.03
CA SER A 131 -3.91 2.86 -8.78
C SER A 131 -2.97 2.16 -9.77
N ASN A 132 -1.91 2.85 -10.15
CA ASN A 132 -0.76 2.18 -10.74
C ASN A 132 -0.20 1.15 -9.76
N ARG A 133 0.57 0.20 -10.29
CA ARG A 133 1.38 -0.70 -9.48
C ARG A 133 2.72 -0.03 -9.20
N TYR A 134 3.06 0.12 -7.93
CA TYR A 134 4.34 0.70 -7.53
C TYR A 134 4.72 0.26 -6.11
N SER A 135 5.97 0.50 -5.74
CA SER A 135 6.42 0.44 -4.37
C SER A 135 7.23 1.69 -4.03
N MET A 136 7.25 2.07 -2.76
CA MET A 136 8.05 3.18 -2.27
C MET A 136 8.44 2.98 -0.81
N LEU A 137 9.58 3.55 -0.42
CA LEU A 137 9.91 3.78 0.98
C LEU A 137 9.55 5.20 1.35
N VAL A 138 8.92 5.34 2.51
CA VAL A 138 8.52 6.63 3.06
C VAL A 138 9.13 6.75 4.45
N ARG A 139 9.87 7.84 4.71
CA ARG A 139 10.42 8.14 6.04
C ARG A 139 9.88 9.45 6.52
N ASP A 140 9.22 9.41 7.68
CA ASP A 140 8.60 10.60 8.29
C ASP A 140 7.76 11.40 7.29
N GLY A 141 6.94 10.69 6.51
CA GLY A 141 6.03 11.26 5.52
C GLY A 141 6.65 11.66 4.18
N LYS A 142 7.97 11.47 3.98
CA LYS A 142 8.66 11.83 2.72
C LYS A 142 9.05 10.59 1.92
N VAL A 143 8.87 10.65 0.62
CA VAL A 143 9.25 9.59 -0.31
C VAL A 143 10.77 9.51 -0.42
N VAL A 144 11.34 8.35 -0.09
CA VAL A 144 12.79 8.09 -0.14
C VAL A 144 13.15 7.32 -1.41
N THR A 145 12.33 6.34 -1.78
CA THR A 145 12.46 5.59 -3.04
C THR A 145 11.11 5.48 -3.71
N LEU A 146 11.10 5.32 -5.02
CA LEU A 146 9.88 5.18 -5.81
C LEU A 146 10.15 4.29 -7.02
N ASN A 147 9.43 3.16 -7.09
CA ASN A 147 9.54 2.18 -8.17
C ASN A 147 8.16 2.03 -8.83
N VAL A 148 7.95 2.66 -9.96
CA VAL A 148 6.66 2.64 -10.67
C VAL A 148 6.73 1.67 -11.84
N GLU A 149 5.78 0.74 -11.89
CA GLU A 149 5.68 -0.20 -13.01
C GLU A 149 5.13 0.46 -14.26
N ALA A 150 5.64 0.03 -15.42
CA ALA A 150 4.95 0.29 -16.68
C ALA A 150 3.61 -0.50 -16.68
N PRO A 151 2.56 -0.01 -17.39
CA PRO A 151 1.28 -0.68 -17.41
C PRO A 151 1.39 -2.18 -17.75
N GLY A 152 0.80 -3.02 -16.91
CA GLY A 152 0.80 -4.47 -17.09
C GLY A 152 2.11 -5.18 -16.73
N GLN A 153 3.11 -4.47 -16.21
CA GLN A 153 4.40 -5.05 -15.83
C GLN A 153 4.49 -5.31 -14.32
N PHE A 154 5.39 -6.24 -13.96
CA PHE A 154 5.80 -6.50 -12.58
C PHE A 154 7.29 -6.84 -12.57
N ALA A 155 8.13 -5.81 -12.52
CA ALA A 155 9.58 -5.93 -12.68
C ALA A 155 10.39 -5.13 -11.67
N VAL A 156 9.83 -4.03 -11.11
CA VAL A 156 10.58 -3.08 -10.28
C VAL A 156 9.94 -2.81 -8.91
N SER A 157 8.70 -3.21 -8.70
CA SER A 157 7.94 -2.89 -7.47
C SER A 157 7.83 -4.06 -6.49
N ASP A 158 8.54 -5.13 -6.72
CA ASP A 158 8.53 -6.33 -5.90
C ASP A 158 9.17 -6.11 -4.52
N ALA A 159 8.88 -7.02 -3.60
CA ALA A 159 9.37 -6.95 -2.22
C ALA A 159 10.89 -7.01 -2.13
N ASP A 160 11.55 -7.85 -2.92
CA ASP A 160 13.00 -8.00 -2.88
C ASP A 160 13.71 -6.70 -3.31
N THR A 161 13.21 -6.04 -4.34
CA THR A 161 13.73 -4.75 -4.79
C THR A 161 13.60 -3.69 -3.69
N LEU A 162 12.41 -3.57 -3.09
CA LEU A 162 12.19 -2.57 -2.04
C LEU A 162 12.98 -2.89 -0.77
N LEU A 163 13.10 -4.16 -0.42
CA LEU A 163 13.90 -4.60 0.73
C LEU A 163 15.39 -4.24 0.56
N ALA A 164 15.95 -4.46 -0.63
CA ALA A 164 17.32 -4.07 -0.93
C ALA A 164 17.52 -2.56 -0.77
N GLN A 165 16.56 -1.76 -1.21
CA GLN A 165 16.57 -0.30 -1.04
C GLN A 165 16.46 0.10 0.43
N ALA A 166 15.68 -0.63 1.24
CA ALA A 166 15.56 -0.37 2.67
C ALA A 166 16.85 -0.64 3.46
N LYS A 167 17.67 -1.57 2.98
CA LYS A 167 18.97 -1.91 3.58
C LYS A 167 20.10 -0.99 3.16
N ALA A 168 19.91 -0.25 2.11
CA ALA A 168 20.93 0.64 1.56
C ALA A 168 21.18 1.88 2.42
#